data_75d89e6b4424fb718d11e2a066719fe6
#
_entry.id   75d89e6b4424fb718d11e2a066719fe6
#
_cell.length_a   1.000
_cell.length_b   1.000
_cell.length_c   1.000
_cell.angle_alpha   90.00
_cell.angle_beta   90.00
_cell.angle_gamma   90.00
#
_symmetry.space_group_name_H-M   'P 1'
#
loop_
_entity.id
_entity.type
_entity.pdbx_description
1 polymer ?
#
loop_
_entity_poly.entity_id
_entity_poly.type
_entity_poly.pdbx_seq_one_letter_code
_entity_poly.pdbx_strand_id
1 'polypeptide(L)'
;MTFHETATRLWKSLPPDERLLAATAFFRDPSPELAGSALSALVKARRLRPQAARALPPDAQARILATVLDPGESLAQGLLVDLHLAERRPLLAAFLDALGLPHDEGVLTEETEPPAPVSPEAARDAVAALGSFPRDQVETYLNTLWLQDEERWAALSEV
;
A
#
# COMPACT_ATOMS: atom_id res chain seq x y z
N MET A 1 2.24 -15.47 -9.29
CA MET A 1 2.15 -14.28 -8.43
C MET A 1 1.76 -14.73 -7.02
N THR A 2 2.45 -14.23 -5.99
CA THR A 2 2.20 -14.64 -4.61
C THR A 2 1.36 -13.57 -3.90
N PHE A 3 0.19 -13.94 -3.40
CA PHE A 3 -0.66 -13.09 -2.58
C PHE A 3 -0.45 -13.38 -1.11
N HIS A 4 -0.31 -12.35 -0.32
CA HIS A 4 -0.21 -12.44 1.14
C HIS A 4 -1.59 -12.25 1.77
N GLU A 5 -1.88 -13.04 2.78
CA GLU A 5 -3.18 -13.03 3.46
C GLU A 5 -3.43 -11.77 4.29
N THR A 6 -2.36 -11.03 4.63
CA THR A 6 -2.46 -9.83 5.46
C THR A 6 -1.52 -8.74 4.95
N ALA A 7 -1.88 -7.48 5.20
CA ALA A 7 -1.03 -6.35 4.88
C ALA A 7 0.29 -6.38 5.68
N THR A 8 0.26 -6.87 6.91
CA THR A 8 1.47 -7.04 7.72
C THR A 8 2.45 -8.01 7.07
N ARG A 9 1.97 -9.13 6.52
CA ARG A 9 2.83 -10.08 5.80
C ARG A 9 3.39 -9.48 4.52
N LEU A 10 2.58 -8.77 3.77
CA LEU A 10 3.04 -8.07 2.57
C LEU A 10 4.10 -7.02 2.91
N TRP A 11 3.84 -6.20 3.92
CA TRP A 11 4.80 -5.21 4.42
C TRP A 11 6.14 -5.85 4.80
N LYS A 12 6.09 -6.94 5.56
CA LYS A 12 7.28 -7.68 5.99
C LYS A 12 8.09 -8.23 4.82
N SER A 13 7.43 -8.59 3.72
CA SER A 13 8.07 -9.13 2.52
C SER A 13 8.79 -8.08 1.68
N LEU A 14 8.48 -6.79 1.86
CA LEU A 14 9.10 -5.72 1.11
C LEU A 14 10.60 -5.59 1.43
N PRO A 15 11.42 -5.21 0.45
CA PRO A 15 12.81 -4.81 0.72
C PRO A 15 12.86 -3.59 1.66
N PRO A 16 13.95 -3.43 2.44
CA PRO A 16 14.08 -2.30 3.39
C PRO A 16 13.96 -0.91 2.74
N ASP A 17 14.46 -0.73 1.53
CA ASP A 17 14.33 0.51 0.78
C ASP A 17 12.89 0.84 0.40
N GLU A 18 12.10 -0.15 0.05
CA GLU A 18 10.66 0.01 -0.23
C GLU A 18 9.88 0.40 1.03
N ARG A 19 10.17 -0.25 2.16
CA ARG A 19 9.57 0.14 3.44
C ARG A 19 9.94 1.57 3.83
N LEU A 20 11.17 1.99 3.56
CA LEU A 20 11.59 3.37 3.82
C LEU A 20 10.84 4.37 2.95
N LEU A 21 10.62 4.08 1.67
CA LEU A 21 9.81 4.92 0.78
C LEU A 21 8.38 5.05 1.30
N ALA A 22 7.78 3.95 1.72
CA ALA A 22 6.42 3.95 2.27
C ALA A 22 6.32 4.76 3.56
N ALA A 23 7.24 4.56 4.50
CA ALA A 23 7.28 5.29 5.76
C ALA A 23 7.54 6.79 5.54
N THR A 24 8.41 7.13 4.60
CA THR A 24 8.68 8.52 4.24
C THR A 24 7.42 9.19 3.67
N ALA A 25 6.71 8.52 2.79
CA ALA A 25 5.45 9.01 2.24
C ALA A 25 4.39 9.23 3.34
N PHE A 26 4.28 8.27 4.28
CA PHE A 26 3.36 8.38 5.40
C PHE A 26 3.62 9.61 6.27
N PHE A 27 4.87 9.87 6.64
CA PHE A 27 5.21 10.99 7.52
C PHE A 27 5.21 12.36 6.84
N ARG A 28 5.10 12.43 5.52
CA ARG A 28 4.86 13.70 4.80
C ARG A 28 3.47 14.26 5.07
N ASP A 29 2.47 13.40 5.17
CA ASP A 29 1.07 13.75 5.43
C ASP A 29 0.40 12.61 6.20
N PRO A 30 0.70 12.47 7.51
CA PRO A 30 0.19 11.36 8.29
C PRO A 30 -1.33 11.37 8.39
N SER A 31 -1.95 10.23 8.10
CA SER A 31 -3.38 10.04 8.32
C SER A 31 -3.69 10.20 9.81
N PRO A 32 -4.68 11.06 10.20
CA PRO A 32 -5.05 11.23 11.61
C PRO A 32 -5.44 9.92 12.30
N GLU A 33 -6.11 9.02 11.57
CA GLU A 33 -6.53 7.72 12.12
C GLU A 33 -5.36 6.79 12.45
N LEU A 34 -4.24 6.94 11.75
CA LEU A 34 -3.06 6.08 11.89
C LEU A 34 -1.91 6.71 12.68
N ALA A 35 -2.00 8.01 12.98
CA ALA A 35 -0.94 8.73 13.68
C ALA A 35 -0.62 8.11 15.05
N GLY A 36 -1.63 7.71 15.81
CA GLY A 36 -1.46 7.05 17.10
C GLY A 36 -0.77 5.69 17.00
N SER A 37 -1.15 4.89 16.00
CA SER A 37 -0.53 3.58 15.74
C SER A 37 0.93 3.73 15.31
N ALA A 38 1.23 4.72 14.48
CA ALA A 38 2.60 5.03 14.06
C ALA A 38 3.46 5.46 15.26
N LEU A 39 2.95 6.34 16.11
CA LEU A 39 3.65 6.76 17.32
C LEU A 39 3.93 5.57 18.25
N SER A 40 2.95 4.70 18.47
CA SER A 40 3.10 3.48 19.27
C SER A 40 4.19 2.57 18.70
N ALA A 41 4.28 2.44 17.38
CA ALA A 41 5.31 1.63 16.74
C ALA A 41 6.72 2.22 16.99
N LEU A 42 6.89 3.54 16.90
CA LEU A 42 8.16 4.22 17.20
C LEU A 42 8.58 4.03 18.65
N VAL A 43 7.64 4.21 19.58
CA VAL A 43 7.85 4.07 21.02
C VAL A 43 8.35 2.65 21.33
N LYS A 44 7.69 1.63 20.82
CA LYS A 44 8.07 0.23 21.03
C LYS A 44 9.42 -0.11 20.38
N ALA A 45 9.65 0.35 19.17
CA ALA A 45 10.85 0.00 18.39
C ALA A 45 12.14 0.54 19.03
N ARG A 46 12.11 1.71 19.63
CA ARG A 46 13.29 2.39 20.21
C ARG A 46 13.19 2.65 21.70
N ARG A 47 12.14 2.14 22.37
CA ARG A 47 11.89 2.36 23.80
C ARG A 47 11.92 3.85 24.17
N LEU A 48 11.30 4.66 23.32
CA LEU A 48 11.21 6.09 23.52
C LEU A 48 9.98 6.44 24.36
N ARG A 49 10.05 7.60 25.01
CA ARG A 49 8.83 8.23 25.55
C ARG A 49 8.02 8.81 24.40
N PRO A 50 6.66 8.85 24.49
CA PRO A 50 5.84 9.42 23.42
C PRO A 50 6.24 10.82 22.97
N GLN A 51 6.59 11.69 23.91
CA GLN A 51 7.05 13.06 23.58
C GLN A 51 8.36 13.05 22.79
N ALA A 52 9.29 12.19 23.13
CA ALA A 52 10.55 12.05 22.42
C ALA A 52 10.33 11.52 21.01
N ALA A 53 9.45 10.55 20.83
CA ALA A 53 9.09 10.02 19.53
C ALA A 53 8.43 11.09 18.63
N ARG A 54 7.51 11.90 19.18
CA ARG A 54 6.88 13.00 18.44
C ARG A 54 7.86 14.08 18.04
N ALA A 55 8.88 14.34 18.86
CA ALA A 55 9.87 15.39 18.62
C ALA A 55 10.89 15.01 17.55
N LEU A 56 10.97 13.75 17.12
CA LEU A 56 11.87 13.34 16.07
C LEU A 56 11.49 13.99 14.73
N PRO A 57 12.48 14.39 13.90
CA PRO A 57 12.21 14.83 12.54
C PRO A 57 11.49 13.72 11.75
N PRO A 58 10.62 14.09 10.77
CA PRO A 58 9.90 13.09 9.96
C PRO A 58 10.80 12.04 9.31
N ASP A 59 11.98 12.42 8.82
CA ASP A 59 12.93 11.48 8.22
C ASP A 59 13.44 10.44 9.23
N ALA A 60 13.68 10.85 10.47
CA ALA A 60 14.10 9.95 11.55
C ALA A 60 12.95 9.01 11.93
N GLN A 61 11.73 9.53 12.04
CA GLN A 61 10.54 8.72 12.29
C GLN A 61 10.36 7.66 11.18
N ALA A 62 10.51 8.05 9.92
CA ALA A 62 10.39 7.14 8.79
C ALA A 62 11.44 6.01 8.83
N ARG A 63 12.69 6.33 9.15
CA ARG A 63 13.75 5.34 9.27
C ARG A 63 13.46 4.30 10.35
N ILE A 64 12.91 4.73 11.48
CA ILE A 64 12.54 3.82 12.57
C ILE A 64 11.36 2.95 12.13
N LEU A 65 10.30 3.55 11.60
CA LEU A 65 9.11 2.80 11.20
C LEU A 65 9.43 1.76 10.11
N ALA A 66 10.32 2.07 9.19
CA ALA A 66 10.76 1.13 8.15
C ALA A 66 11.41 -0.15 8.72
N THR A 67 11.94 -0.10 9.95
CA THR A 67 12.53 -1.28 10.63
C THR A 67 11.49 -2.12 11.37
N VAL A 68 10.28 -1.61 11.56
CA VAL A 68 9.20 -2.30 12.27
C VAL A 68 8.53 -3.28 11.32
N LEU A 69 8.73 -4.59 11.52
CA LEU A 69 8.20 -5.64 10.63
C LEU A 69 6.74 -5.98 10.91
N ASP A 70 6.24 -5.65 12.10
CA ASP A 70 4.84 -5.85 12.48
C ASP A 70 4.25 -4.56 13.05
N PRO A 71 3.87 -3.61 12.18
CA PRO A 71 3.30 -2.35 12.62
C PRO A 71 1.80 -2.43 12.97
N GLY A 72 1.19 -3.60 12.80
CA GLY A 72 -0.24 -3.80 12.88
C GLY A 72 -0.91 -3.69 11.52
N GLU A 73 -2.06 -4.37 11.36
CA GLU A 73 -2.71 -4.53 10.05
C GLU A 73 -3.15 -3.20 9.44
N SER A 74 -3.82 -2.35 10.21
CA SER A 74 -4.31 -1.06 9.70
C SER A 74 -3.18 -0.13 9.29
N LEU A 75 -2.10 -0.05 10.07
CA LEU A 75 -0.95 0.77 9.73
C LEU A 75 -0.22 0.22 8.52
N ALA A 76 -0.06 -1.10 8.43
CA ALA A 76 0.56 -1.74 7.27
C ALA A 76 -0.22 -1.43 5.98
N GLN A 77 -1.55 -1.51 6.01
CA GLN A 77 -2.38 -1.12 4.86
C GLN A 77 -2.17 0.33 4.46
N GLY A 78 -2.18 1.24 5.42
CA GLY A 78 -1.96 2.67 5.17
C GLY A 78 -0.59 2.95 4.57
N LEU A 79 0.45 2.29 5.06
CA LEU A 79 1.81 2.42 4.55
C LEU A 79 1.93 1.93 3.10
N LEU A 80 1.29 0.81 2.76
CA LEU A 80 1.27 0.28 1.40
C LEU A 80 0.54 1.21 0.43
N VAL A 81 -0.61 1.75 0.84
CA VAL A 81 -1.36 2.73 0.04
C VAL A 81 -0.50 3.97 -0.22
N ASP A 82 0.13 4.51 0.81
CA ASP A 82 0.97 5.70 0.69
C ASP A 82 2.17 5.47 -0.23
N LEU A 83 2.77 4.27 -0.19
CA LEU A 83 3.83 3.88 -1.11
C LEU A 83 3.37 3.99 -2.56
N HIS A 84 2.23 3.43 -2.89
CA HIS A 84 1.73 3.42 -4.25
C HIS A 84 1.33 4.83 -4.73
N LEU A 85 0.66 5.59 -3.88
CA LEU A 85 0.25 6.96 -4.22
C LEU A 85 1.42 7.92 -4.37
N ALA A 86 2.49 7.75 -3.59
CA ALA A 86 3.66 8.61 -3.66
C ALA A 86 4.60 8.26 -4.81
N GLU A 87 4.80 6.95 -5.07
CA GLU A 87 5.89 6.49 -5.93
C GLU A 87 5.43 5.78 -7.21
N ARG A 88 4.15 5.39 -7.33
CA ARG A 88 3.71 4.47 -8.38
C ARG A 88 2.41 4.87 -9.07
N ARG A 89 2.08 6.14 -9.11
CA ARG A 89 0.85 6.59 -9.77
C ARG A 89 0.75 6.19 -11.25
N PRO A 90 1.83 6.21 -12.06
CA PRO A 90 1.75 5.73 -13.43
C PRO A 90 1.32 4.26 -13.55
N LEU A 91 1.77 3.40 -12.63
CA LEU A 91 1.35 2.00 -12.58
C LEU A 91 -0.14 1.88 -12.23
N LEU A 92 -0.59 2.63 -11.22
CA LEU A 92 -1.99 2.65 -10.80
C LEU A 92 -2.90 3.10 -11.94
N ALA A 93 -2.53 4.20 -12.60
CA ALA A 93 -3.27 4.75 -13.74
C ALA A 93 -3.34 3.76 -14.90
N ALA A 94 -2.22 3.13 -15.26
CA ALA A 94 -2.17 2.16 -16.35
C ALA A 94 -3.08 0.95 -16.10
N PHE A 95 -3.13 0.45 -14.86
CA PHE A 95 -3.99 -0.67 -14.48
C PHE A 95 -5.47 -0.31 -14.58
N LEU A 96 -5.86 0.85 -14.03
CA LEU A 96 -7.26 1.28 -14.05
C LEU A 96 -7.71 1.64 -15.48
N ASP A 97 -6.83 2.23 -16.29
CA ASP A 97 -7.10 2.47 -17.72
C ASP A 97 -7.33 1.15 -18.48
N ALA A 98 -6.52 0.14 -18.22
CA ALA A 98 -6.66 -1.17 -18.84
C ALA A 98 -7.98 -1.86 -18.47
N LEU A 99 -8.51 -1.59 -17.28
CA LEU A 99 -9.82 -2.07 -16.83
C LEU A 99 -10.98 -1.19 -17.33
N GLY A 100 -10.70 -0.03 -17.91
CA GLY A 100 -11.73 0.93 -18.32
C GLY A 100 -12.46 1.60 -17.14
N LEU A 101 -11.82 1.65 -15.97
CA LEU A 101 -12.39 2.25 -14.78
C LEU A 101 -12.02 3.74 -14.67
N PRO A 102 -12.97 4.61 -14.28
CA PRO A 102 -12.67 6.03 -14.09
C PRO A 102 -11.75 6.20 -12.87
N HIS A 103 -10.74 7.05 -13.03
CA HIS A 103 -9.79 7.36 -11.96
C HIS A 103 -9.24 8.78 -12.09
N ASP A 104 -8.69 9.29 -11.01
CA ASP A 104 -7.89 10.51 -10.95
C ASP A 104 -6.48 10.14 -10.51
N GLU A 105 -5.54 10.15 -11.48
CA GLU A 105 -4.14 9.79 -11.26
C GLU A 105 -3.93 8.48 -10.47
N GLY A 106 -4.70 7.45 -10.84
CA GLY A 106 -4.60 6.13 -10.23
C GLY A 106 -5.47 5.91 -9.00
N VAL A 107 -6.30 6.88 -8.63
CA VAL A 107 -7.29 6.74 -7.56
C VAL A 107 -8.68 6.60 -8.18
N LEU A 108 -9.39 5.53 -7.83
CA LEU A 108 -10.73 5.30 -8.34
C LEU A 108 -11.69 6.43 -7.98
N THR A 109 -12.42 6.92 -8.98
CA THR A 109 -13.47 7.94 -8.82
C THR A 109 -14.88 7.37 -8.99
N GLU A 110 -14.99 6.05 -9.07
CA GLU A 110 -16.25 5.36 -9.20
C GLU A 110 -17.13 5.54 -7.95
N GLU A 111 -18.32 6.06 -8.14
CA GLU A 111 -19.29 6.34 -7.05
C GLU A 111 -20.31 5.23 -6.86
N THR A 112 -20.20 4.13 -7.62
CA THR A 112 -21.15 3.02 -7.56
C THR A 112 -20.93 2.19 -6.30
N GLU A 113 -21.95 2.09 -5.45
CA GLU A 113 -21.95 1.27 -4.24
C GLU A 113 -23.05 0.19 -4.31
N PRO A 114 -22.73 -1.11 -4.08
CA PRO A 114 -21.38 -1.67 -3.98
C PRO A 114 -20.68 -1.74 -5.36
N PRO A 115 -19.34 -1.62 -5.41
CA PRO A 115 -18.62 -1.74 -6.67
C PRO A 115 -18.73 -3.16 -7.22
N ALA A 116 -18.88 -3.28 -8.53
CA ALA A 116 -18.96 -4.57 -9.19
C ALA A 116 -17.62 -5.31 -9.14
N PRO A 117 -17.60 -6.63 -8.88
CA PRO A 117 -16.39 -7.42 -8.99
C PRO A 117 -15.78 -7.38 -10.39
N VAL A 118 -14.45 -7.36 -10.47
CA VAL A 118 -13.72 -7.44 -11.74
C VAL A 118 -13.75 -8.89 -12.24
N SER A 119 -14.05 -9.09 -13.53
CA SER A 119 -14.07 -10.43 -14.11
C SER A 119 -12.65 -11.00 -14.23
N PRO A 120 -12.47 -12.34 -14.17
CA PRO A 120 -11.15 -12.95 -14.34
C PRO A 120 -10.49 -12.64 -15.69
N GLU A 121 -11.27 -12.52 -16.76
CA GLU A 121 -10.79 -12.17 -18.08
C GLU A 121 -10.25 -10.72 -18.10
N ALA A 122 -11.04 -9.76 -17.61
CA ALA A 122 -10.62 -8.37 -17.54
C ALA A 122 -9.39 -8.18 -16.64
N ALA A 123 -9.33 -8.88 -15.50
CA ALA A 123 -8.18 -8.85 -14.61
C ALA A 123 -6.92 -9.37 -15.31
N ARG A 124 -7.02 -10.48 -16.02
CA ARG A 124 -5.89 -11.08 -16.76
C ARG A 124 -5.37 -10.14 -17.83
N ASP A 125 -6.25 -9.55 -18.62
CA ASP A 125 -5.88 -8.63 -19.69
C ASP A 125 -5.24 -7.35 -19.15
N ALA A 126 -5.79 -6.82 -18.05
CA ALA A 126 -5.24 -5.64 -17.40
C ALA A 126 -3.85 -5.89 -16.80
N VAL A 127 -3.64 -7.04 -16.16
CA VAL A 127 -2.32 -7.43 -15.63
C VAL A 127 -1.31 -7.61 -16.78
N ALA A 128 -1.72 -8.22 -17.89
CA ALA A 128 -0.88 -8.37 -19.08
C ALA A 128 -0.45 -7.02 -19.66
N ALA A 129 -1.30 -6.00 -19.58
CA ALA A 129 -0.98 -4.65 -20.03
C ALA A 129 0.10 -3.94 -19.19
N LEU A 130 0.45 -4.48 -18.02
CA LEU A 130 1.47 -3.91 -17.12
C LEU A 130 2.88 -4.44 -17.35
N GLY A 131 3.13 -5.12 -18.47
CA GLY A 131 4.42 -5.76 -18.75
C GLY A 131 5.63 -4.81 -18.84
N SER A 132 5.41 -3.50 -19.01
CA SER A 132 6.49 -2.49 -19.00
C SER A 132 6.92 -2.05 -17.59
N PHE A 133 6.16 -2.40 -16.57
CA PHE A 133 6.48 -2.06 -15.18
C PHE A 133 7.25 -3.19 -14.49
N PRO A 134 8.10 -2.86 -13.49
CA PRO A 134 8.79 -3.89 -12.72
C PRO A 134 7.80 -4.86 -12.07
N ARG A 135 8.06 -6.15 -12.21
CA ARG A 135 7.16 -7.21 -11.77
C ARG A 135 6.86 -7.15 -10.27
N ASP A 136 7.89 -6.93 -9.46
CA ASP A 136 7.76 -6.81 -8.01
C ASP A 136 6.84 -5.65 -7.59
N GLN A 137 6.90 -4.53 -8.31
CA GLN A 137 6.01 -3.39 -8.08
C GLN A 137 4.57 -3.71 -8.46
N VAL A 138 4.37 -4.40 -9.59
CA VAL A 138 3.04 -4.85 -10.03
C VAL A 138 2.44 -5.80 -8.99
N GLU A 139 3.19 -6.81 -8.56
CA GLU A 139 2.72 -7.78 -7.57
C GLU A 139 2.35 -7.11 -6.24
N THR A 140 3.18 -6.19 -5.75
CA THR A 140 2.90 -5.45 -4.51
C THR A 140 1.62 -4.62 -4.65
N TYR A 141 1.44 -3.92 -5.77
CA TYR A 141 0.24 -3.13 -6.03
C TYR A 141 -1.03 -3.98 -6.08
N LEU A 142 -1.03 -5.04 -6.87
CA LEU A 142 -2.19 -5.92 -7.02
C LEU A 142 -2.56 -6.59 -5.69
N ASN A 143 -1.57 -7.01 -4.92
CA ASN A 143 -1.80 -7.57 -3.60
C ASN A 143 -2.40 -6.50 -2.64
N THR A 144 -1.96 -5.26 -2.72
CA THR A 144 -2.54 -4.17 -1.92
C THR A 144 -4.01 -3.94 -2.25
N LEU A 145 -4.37 -3.93 -3.54
CA LEU A 145 -5.76 -3.82 -3.98
C LEU A 145 -6.62 -4.97 -3.43
N TRP A 146 -6.13 -6.19 -3.57
CA TRP A 146 -6.85 -7.38 -3.09
C TRP A 146 -7.09 -7.32 -1.57
N LEU A 147 -6.10 -6.87 -0.80
CA LEU A 147 -6.24 -6.72 0.65
C LEU A 147 -7.22 -5.61 1.06
N GLN A 148 -7.40 -4.60 0.21
CA GLN A 148 -8.34 -3.51 0.49
C GLN A 148 -9.80 -3.91 0.25
N ASP A 149 -10.06 -4.71 -0.78
CA ASP A 149 -11.39 -5.14 -1.18
C ASP A 149 -11.29 -6.52 -1.87
N GLU A 150 -11.25 -7.56 -1.06
CA GLU A 150 -11.09 -8.93 -1.53
C GLU A 150 -12.23 -9.35 -2.48
N GLU A 151 -13.45 -8.92 -2.21
CA GLU A 151 -14.61 -9.27 -3.04
C GLU A 151 -14.49 -8.67 -4.44
N ARG A 152 -14.16 -7.38 -4.53
CA ARG A 152 -13.99 -6.69 -5.81
C ARG A 152 -12.82 -7.27 -6.62
N TRP A 153 -11.72 -7.55 -5.97
CA TRP A 153 -10.45 -7.92 -6.59
C TRP A 153 -10.14 -9.42 -6.53
N ALA A 154 -11.13 -10.26 -6.19
CA ALA A 154 -10.94 -11.72 -6.05
C ALA A 154 -10.25 -12.33 -7.26
N ALA A 155 -10.59 -11.89 -8.47
CA ALA A 155 -10.03 -12.40 -9.71
C ALA A 155 -8.51 -12.19 -9.84
N LEU A 156 -7.92 -11.24 -9.11
CA LEU A 156 -6.47 -11.02 -9.14
C LEU A 156 -5.67 -12.18 -8.55
N SER A 157 -6.24 -12.91 -7.61
CA SER A 157 -5.58 -14.07 -6.99
C SER A 157 -5.50 -15.26 -7.93
N GLU A 158 -6.24 -15.25 -9.05
CA GLU A 158 -6.32 -16.31 -10.04
C GLU A 158 -5.45 -16.06 -11.28
N VAL A 159 -4.79 -14.89 -11.37
CA VAL A 159 -4.03 -14.46 -12.56
C VAL A 159 -2.55 -14.87 -12.55
#